data_73cd704a9fbed59ea670185bab09a9ee
#
_entry.id   73cd704a9fbed59ea670185bab09a9ee
#
_cell.length_a   1.000
_cell.length_b   1.000
_cell.length_c   1.000
_cell.angle_alpha   90.00
_cell.angle_beta   90.00
_cell.angle_gamma   90.00
#
_symmetry.space_group_name_H-M   'P 1'
#
loop_
_entity.id
_entity.type
_entity.pdbx_description
1 polymer ?
#
loop_
_entity_poly.entity_id
_entity_poly.type
_entity_poly.pdbx_seq_one_letter_code
_entity_poly.pdbx_strand_id
1 'polypeptide(L)'
;MDRRFLENWRGAVAAGVLRGAYHFFHPSVPSATQAESFLRTVGRLEPGDLPPVLDLEVPLAWSNIEPGARAPLAIQWLETLESRLGMTPIVYLSPAFATEIMRNAPALARFPLWLAHYTDAAAPDVAKPWNSWTFWQYTREGKTPGVTLPVDLDRFNGSLDDLKALAKSANPSPGASNRRL
;
A
#
# COMPACT_ATOMS: atom_id res chain seq x y z
N MET A 1 -14.50 0.63 5.89
CA MET A 1 -14.25 -0.72 5.35
C MET A 1 -15.20 -0.95 4.17
N ASP A 2 -14.69 -1.42 3.05
CA ASP A 2 -15.49 -1.84 1.91
C ASP A 2 -16.41 -3.01 2.32
N ARG A 3 -17.72 -2.87 2.06
CA ARG A 3 -18.72 -3.90 2.41
C ARG A 3 -18.54 -5.19 1.60
N ARG A 4 -17.91 -5.11 0.43
CA ARG A 4 -17.65 -6.24 -0.47
C ARG A 4 -16.22 -6.77 -0.35
N PHE A 5 -15.42 -6.29 0.60
CA PHE A 5 -14.01 -6.66 0.73
C PHE A 5 -13.80 -8.18 0.71
N LEU A 6 -14.51 -8.92 1.56
CA LEU A 6 -14.33 -10.38 1.65
C LEU A 6 -14.78 -11.12 0.38
N GLU A 7 -15.83 -10.64 -0.29
CA GLU A 7 -16.29 -11.18 -1.57
C GLU A 7 -15.21 -10.96 -2.64
N ASN A 8 -14.73 -9.72 -2.79
CA ASN A 8 -13.70 -9.35 -3.75
C ASN A 8 -12.38 -10.06 -3.45
N TRP A 9 -12.00 -10.15 -2.16
CA TRP A 9 -10.78 -10.81 -1.72
C TRP A 9 -10.73 -12.29 -2.11
N ARG A 10 -11.85 -13.02 -1.95
CA ARG A 10 -11.97 -14.42 -2.35
C ARG A 10 -12.09 -14.58 -3.85
N GLY A 11 -12.87 -13.70 -4.49
CA GLY A 11 -13.09 -13.71 -5.93
C GLY A 11 -11.81 -13.53 -6.74
N ALA A 12 -10.91 -12.64 -6.30
CA ALA A 12 -9.62 -12.41 -6.96
C ALA A 12 -8.77 -13.70 -7.01
N VAL A 13 -8.68 -14.43 -5.90
CA VAL A 13 -7.97 -15.73 -5.86
C VAL A 13 -8.62 -16.74 -6.77
N ALA A 14 -9.94 -16.86 -6.71
CA ALA A 14 -10.69 -17.82 -7.56
C ALA A 14 -10.51 -17.52 -9.06
N ALA A 15 -10.30 -16.25 -9.41
CA ALA A 15 -10.01 -15.79 -10.77
C ALA A 15 -8.52 -15.88 -11.15
N GLY A 16 -7.63 -16.34 -10.27
CA GLY A 16 -6.19 -16.42 -10.52
C GLY A 16 -5.49 -15.04 -10.59
N VAL A 17 -6.09 -14.00 -9.99
CA VAL A 17 -5.56 -12.66 -9.96
C VAL A 17 -4.74 -12.46 -8.69
N LEU A 18 -3.52 -11.90 -8.81
CA LEU A 18 -2.76 -11.43 -7.66
C LEU A 18 -3.55 -10.32 -6.96
N ARG A 19 -3.68 -10.43 -5.66
CA ARG A 19 -4.46 -9.47 -4.86
C ARG A 19 -3.59 -8.79 -3.81
N GLY A 20 -3.98 -7.57 -3.47
CA GLY A 20 -3.41 -6.82 -2.35
C GLY A 20 -4.50 -6.01 -1.67
N ALA A 21 -4.29 -5.66 -0.42
CA ALA A 21 -5.20 -4.80 0.33
C ALA A 21 -4.55 -3.46 0.63
N TYR A 22 -5.30 -2.37 0.50
CA TYR A 22 -4.85 -1.04 0.90
C TYR A 22 -5.68 -0.48 2.05
N HIS A 23 -5.07 0.42 2.78
CA HIS A 23 -5.69 1.15 3.87
C HIS A 23 -5.60 2.65 3.61
N PHE A 24 -6.75 3.29 3.46
CA PHE A 24 -6.86 4.74 3.39
C PHE A 24 -6.60 5.33 4.78
N PHE A 25 -5.52 6.09 4.93
CA PHE A 25 -5.08 6.59 6.23
C PHE A 25 -5.84 7.83 6.68
N HIS A 26 -6.32 7.82 7.90
CA HIS A 26 -6.99 8.95 8.53
C HIS A 26 -6.11 9.55 9.64
N PRO A 27 -5.46 10.70 9.42
CA PRO A 27 -4.48 11.23 10.37
C PRO A 27 -5.07 11.64 11.73
N SER A 28 -6.39 11.82 11.83
CA SER A 28 -7.09 12.09 13.09
C SER A 28 -7.38 10.84 13.93
N VAL A 29 -7.11 9.64 13.40
CA VAL A 29 -7.31 8.37 14.11
C VAL A 29 -5.95 7.79 14.47
N PRO A 30 -5.74 7.30 15.71
CA PRO A 30 -4.46 6.71 16.10
C PRO A 30 -3.99 5.60 15.13
N SER A 31 -2.73 5.67 14.71
CA SER A 31 -2.14 4.73 13.74
C SER A 31 -2.27 3.27 14.19
N ALA A 32 -2.06 2.99 15.46
CA ALA A 32 -2.20 1.65 16.02
C ALA A 32 -3.63 1.10 15.88
N THR A 33 -4.64 1.93 16.11
CA THR A 33 -6.05 1.56 15.94
C THR A 33 -6.36 1.21 14.48
N GLN A 34 -5.81 1.98 13.54
CA GLN A 34 -5.97 1.73 12.11
C GLN A 34 -5.25 0.44 11.68
N ALA A 35 -4.03 0.22 12.16
CA ALA A 35 -3.27 -0.99 11.90
C ALA A 35 -4.00 -2.25 12.40
N GLU A 36 -4.49 -2.22 13.64
CA GLU A 36 -5.26 -3.36 14.20
C GLU A 36 -6.58 -3.59 13.44
N SER A 37 -7.24 -2.53 12.97
CA SER A 37 -8.44 -2.65 12.15
C SER A 37 -8.14 -3.31 10.81
N PHE A 38 -7.05 -2.92 10.16
CA PHE A 38 -6.58 -3.54 8.91
C PHE A 38 -6.27 -5.03 9.12
N LEU A 39 -5.47 -5.36 10.14
CA LEU A 39 -5.10 -6.73 10.47
C LEU A 39 -6.30 -7.62 10.74
N ARG A 40 -7.30 -7.13 11.47
CA ARG A 40 -8.56 -7.87 11.70
C ARG A 40 -9.36 -8.09 10.43
N THR A 41 -9.34 -7.13 9.51
CA THR A 41 -10.13 -7.19 8.26
C THR A 41 -9.51 -8.13 7.25
N VAL A 42 -8.20 -8.00 7.03
CA VAL A 42 -7.45 -8.78 6.02
C VAL A 42 -7.12 -10.17 6.54
N GLY A 43 -6.86 -10.28 7.83
CA GLY A 43 -6.43 -11.53 8.45
C GLY A 43 -4.99 -11.88 8.08
N ARG A 44 -4.76 -13.18 7.86
CA ARG A 44 -3.46 -13.67 7.41
C ARG A 44 -3.31 -13.46 5.91
N LEU A 45 -2.14 -12.98 5.50
CA LEU A 45 -1.76 -13.00 4.09
C LEU A 45 -1.25 -14.38 3.70
N GLU A 46 -1.66 -14.85 2.53
CA GLU A 46 -1.25 -16.13 1.97
C GLU A 46 -0.14 -15.93 0.92
N PRO A 47 0.66 -16.97 0.64
CA PRO A 47 1.61 -16.92 -0.48
C PRO A 47 0.90 -16.54 -1.78
N GLY A 48 1.35 -15.47 -2.42
CA GLY A 48 0.70 -14.89 -3.62
C GLY A 48 -0.12 -13.64 -3.33
N ASP A 49 -0.32 -13.27 -2.07
CA ASP A 49 -0.87 -11.96 -1.73
C ASP A 49 0.22 -10.89 -1.81
N LEU A 50 -0.11 -9.73 -2.36
CA LEU A 50 0.79 -8.57 -2.40
C LEU A 50 0.93 -7.93 -1.01
N PRO A 51 2.04 -7.22 -0.74
CA PRO A 51 2.20 -6.48 0.50
C PRO A 51 1.04 -5.50 0.74
N PRO A 52 0.70 -5.22 2.02
CA PRO A 52 -0.29 -4.21 2.34
C PRO A 52 0.16 -2.83 1.86
N VAL A 53 -0.80 -2.00 1.49
CA VAL A 53 -0.54 -0.63 1.01
C VAL A 53 -1.11 0.38 1.99
N LEU A 54 -0.31 1.36 2.37
CA LEU A 54 -0.75 2.55 3.08
C LEU A 54 -1.03 3.66 2.08
N ASP A 55 -2.28 4.04 1.96
CA ASP A 55 -2.78 5.07 1.07
C ASP A 55 -2.80 6.42 1.78
N LEU A 56 -1.91 7.34 1.34
CA LEU A 56 -1.71 8.67 1.89
C LEU A 56 -2.16 9.72 0.90
N GLU A 57 -3.37 10.24 1.10
CA GLU A 57 -3.95 11.27 0.25
C GLU A 57 -4.85 12.24 1.03
N VAL A 58 -5.59 13.11 0.33
CA VAL A 58 -6.46 14.14 0.89
C VAL A 58 -5.69 15.11 1.81
N PRO A 59 -4.91 16.05 1.25
CA PRO A 59 -4.07 17.01 1.99
C PRO A 59 -4.81 17.75 3.10
N LEU A 60 -6.09 18.08 2.88
CA LEU A 60 -6.91 18.80 3.85
C LEU A 60 -7.09 18.05 5.18
N ALA A 61 -7.13 16.71 5.14
CA ALA A 61 -7.24 15.89 6.35
C ALA A 61 -6.02 16.03 7.28
N TRP A 62 -4.88 16.49 6.75
CA TRP A 62 -3.62 16.66 7.46
C TRP A 62 -3.38 18.09 7.98
N SER A 63 -4.30 19.03 7.69
CA SER A 63 -4.13 20.44 8.02
C SER A 63 -3.92 20.72 9.51
N ASN A 64 -4.58 19.95 10.37
CA ASN A 64 -4.49 20.05 11.82
C ASN A 64 -3.36 19.20 12.45
N ILE A 65 -2.56 18.53 11.64
CA ILE A 65 -1.44 17.71 12.12
C ILE A 65 -0.16 18.51 11.93
N GLU A 66 0.59 18.67 13.01
CA GLU A 66 1.90 19.34 12.96
C GLU A 66 2.80 18.66 11.92
N PRO A 67 3.48 19.43 11.05
CA PRO A 67 4.26 18.87 9.95
C PRO A 67 5.28 17.81 10.38
N GLY A 68 5.92 18.01 11.54
CA GLY A 68 6.89 17.04 12.09
C GLY A 68 6.27 15.73 12.59
N ALA A 69 4.96 15.69 12.84
CA ALA A 69 4.25 14.50 13.30
C ALA A 69 3.68 13.65 12.16
N ARG A 70 3.55 14.18 10.93
CA ARG A 70 2.86 13.53 9.83
C ARG A 70 3.52 12.23 9.40
N ALA A 71 4.80 12.28 9.05
CA ALA A 71 5.53 11.07 8.66
C ALA A 71 5.64 10.03 9.80
N PRO A 72 5.91 10.40 11.07
CA PRO A 72 5.85 9.47 12.19
C PRO A 72 4.52 8.70 12.31
N LEU A 73 3.37 9.35 12.09
CA LEU A 73 2.07 8.67 12.10
C LEU A 73 1.95 7.60 11.02
N ALA A 74 2.36 7.91 9.78
CA ALA A 74 2.38 6.95 8.69
C ALA A 74 3.36 5.79 8.97
N ILE A 75 4.57 6.10 9.43
CA ILE A 75 5.63 5.14 9.72
C ILE A 75 5.18 4.17 10.83
N GLN A 76 4.53 4.65 11.87
CA GLN A 76 4.00 3.79 12.94
C GLN A 76 3.05 2.72 12.41
N TRP A 77 2.16 3.05 11.46
CA TRP A 77 1.28 2.08 10.82
C TRP A 77 2.09 1.08 9.99
N LEU A 78 2.99 1.57 9.15
CA LEU A 78 3.84 0.76 8.27
C LEU A 78 4.67 -0.25 9.06
N GLU A 79 5.35 0.19 10.11
CA GLU A 79 6.18 -0.66 10.97
C GLU A 79 5.36 -1.67 11.76
N THR A 80 4.16 -1.30 12.20
CA THR A 80 3.24 -2.22 12.86
C THR A 80 2.85 -3.36 11.91
N LEU A 81 2.50 -3.06 10.67
CA LEU A 81 2.13 -4.07 9.68
C LEU A 81 3.33 -4.93 9.27
N GLU A 82 4.49 -4.30 9.04
CA GLU A 82 5.73 -5.01 8.71
C GLU A 82 6.09 -6.03 9.79
N SER A 83 6.06 -5.61 11.06
CA SER A 83 6.35 -6.49 12.20
C SER A 83 5.35 -7.64 12.34
N ARG A 84 4.07 -7.38 12.08
CA ARG A 84 2.99 -8.36 12.30
C ARG A 84 2.81 -9.34 11.14
N LEU A 85 3.08 -8.91 9.92
CA LEU A 85 2.86 -9.70 8.70
C LEU A 85 4.17 -10.27 8.11
N GLY A 86 5.33 -9.76 8.53
CA GLY A 86 6.62 -10.16 7.99
C GLY A 86 6.84 -9.73 6.54
N MET A 87 6.08 -8.73 6.07
CA MET A 87 6.19 -8.14 4.73
C MET A 87 6.34 -6.64 4.85
N THR A 88 7.26 -6.05 4.08
CA THR A 88 7.42 -4.59 4.03
C THR A 88 6.24 -3.98 3.28
N PRO A 89 5.39 -3.14 3.95
CA PRO A 89 4.27 -2.49 3.29
C PRO A 89 4.71 -1.48 2.23
N ILE A 90 3.80 -1.16 1.33
CA ILE A 90 3.98 -0.19 0.26
C ILE A 90 3.36 1.15 0.68
N VAL A 91 4.00 2.27 0.31
CA VAL A 91 3.43 3.61 0.48
C VAL A 91 2.86 4.07 -0.85
N TYR A 92 1.57 4.42 -0.85
CA TYR A 92 0.90 5.08 -1.98
C TYR A 92 0.71 6.56 -1.67
N LEU A 93 1.13 7.42 -2.59
CA LEU A 93 0.92 8.87 -2.55
C LEU A 93 1.22 9.52 -3.92
N SER A 94 0.85 10.80 -4.05
CA SER A 94 1.26 11.63 -5.20
C SER A 94 2.58 12.38 -4.94
N PRO A 95 3.29 12.87 -5.99
CA PRO A 95 4.49 13.70 -5.82
C PRO A 95 4.24 14.95 -4.98
N ALA A 96 3.09 15.62 -5.19
CA ALA A 96 2.71 16.78 -4.39
C ALA A 96 2.51 16.41 -2.92
N PHE A 97 1.85 15.29 -2.63
CA PHE A 97 1.65 14.84 -1.25
C PHE A 97 2.98 14.52 -0.55
N ALA A 98 3.91 13.87 -1.25
CA ALA A 98 5.25 13.62 -0.72
C ALA A 98 5.98 14.91 -0.31
N THR A 99 5.89 15.93 -1.17
CA THR A 99 6.62 17.19 -0.96
C THR A 99 5.92 18.11 0.04
N GLU A 100 4.63 18.34 -0.13
CA GLU A 100 3.89 19.37 0.63
C GLU A 100 3.43 18.86 1.99
N ILE A 101 3.02 17.60 2.07
CA ILE A 101 2.45 17.03 3.29
C ILE A 101 3.51 16.25 4.07
N MET A 102 4.20 15.32 3.43
CA MET A 102 5.22 14.48 4.06
C MET A 102 6.60 15.15 4.13
N ARG A 103 6.79 16.31 3.44
CA ARG A 103 8.03 17.09 3.41
C ARG A 103 9.26 16.28 3.04
N ASN A 104 9.07 15.35 2.09
CA ASN A 104 10.13 14.45 1.62
C ASN A 104 10.82 13.68 2.76
N ALA A 105 10.06 13.26 3.76
CA ALA A 105 10.58 12.62 4.98
C ALA A 105 11.46 11.41 4.66
N PRO A 106 12.79 11.45 4.98
CA PRO A 106 13.73 10.41 4.54
C PRO A 106 13.40 9.02 5.04
N ALA A 107 12.77 8.92 6.21
CA ALA A 107 12.40 7.64 6.80
C ALA A 107 11.36 6.84 6.00
N LEU A 108 10.61 7.48 5.09
CA LEU A 108 9.68 6.81 4.20
C LEU A 108 10.38 6.08 3.05
N ALA A 109 11.62 6.47 2.69
CA ALA A 109 12.34 5.92 1.53
C ALA A 109 12.61 4.39 1.61
N ARG A 110 12.59 3.81 2.80
CA ARG A 110 12.79 2.38 2.99
C ARG A 110 11.59 1.51 2.55
N PHE A 111 10.42 2.12 2.43
CA PHE A 111 9.21 1.46 1.98
C PHE A 111 9.07 1.58 0.47
N PRO A 112 8.65 0.51 -0.25
CA PRO A 112 8.38 0.60 -1.68
C PRO A 112 7.35 1.69 -2.00
N LEU A 113 7.53 2.39 -3.12
CA LEU A 113 6.67 3.49 -3.54
C LEU A 113 5.64 3.04 -4.59
N TRP A 114 4.37 3.29 -4.34
CA TRP A 114 3.31 3.31 -5.34
C TRP A 114 2.95 4.76 -5.62
N LEU A 115 3.36 5.28 -6.77
CA LEU A 115 3.27 6.69 -7.11
C LEU A 115 2.04 6.96 -7.97
N ALA A 116 1.14 7.83 -7.51
CA ALA A 116 0.05 8.36 -8.32
C ALA A 116 0.52 9.62 -9.06
N HIS A 117 0.82 9.50 -10.35
CA HIS A 117 1.26 10.61 -11.17
C HIS A 117 0.66 10.51 -12.58
N TYR A 118 -0.37 11.30 -12.85
CA TYR A 118 -1.06 11.34 -14.13
C TYR A 118 -0.32 12.25 -15.08
N THR A 119 0.42 11.69 -16.01
CA THR A 119 1.28 12.40 -16.97
C THR A 119 1.36 11.64 -18.28
N ASP A 120 1.54 12.37 -19.39
CA ASP A 120 1.78 11.81 -20.72
C ASP A 120 3.26 11.41 -20.93
N ALA A 121 4.13 11.66 -19.96
CA ALA A 121 5.52 11.26 -20.02
C ALA A 121 5.67 9.72 -20.01
N ALA A 122 6.78 9.22 -20.55
CA ALA A 122 7.06 7.78 -20.59
C ALA A 122 7.31 7.16 -19.20
N ALA A 123 7.63 7.99 -18.19
CA ALA A 123 7.86 7.61 -16.80
C ALA A 123 7.43 8.74 -15.86
N PRO A 124 7.07 8.43 -14.60
CA PRO A 124 6.67 9.44 -13.64
C PRO A 124 7.90 10.19 -13.08
N ASP A 125 7.67 11.42 -12.61
CA ASP A 125 8.64 12.14 -11.78
C ASP A 125 8.64 11.54 -10.38
N VAL A 126 9.72 10.84 -10.05
CA VAL A 126 9.84 10.15 -8.75
C VAL A 126 9.95 11.17 -7.63
N ALA A 127 9.01 11.12 -6.70
CA ALA A 127 9.00 12.00 -5.54
C ALA A 127 10.14 11.67 -4.58
N LYS A 128 10.80 12.70 -4.04
CA LYS A 128 11.72 12.52 -2.90
C LYS A 128 10.91 12.07 -1.67
N PRO A 129 11.50 11.22 -0.80
CA PRO A 129 12.91 10.80 -0.74
C PRO A 129 13.27 9.56 -1.57
N TRP A 130 12.33 9.00 -2.35
CA TRP A 130 12.58 7.81 -3.17
C TRP A 130 13.48 8.12 -4.39
N ASN A 131 14.17 7.11 -4.88
CA ASN A 131 14.96 7.15 -6.12
C ASN A 131 14.34 6.32 -7.26
N SER A 132 13.33 5.53 -6.94
CA SER A 132 12.57 4.72 -7.91
C SER A 132 11.16 4.49 -7.41
N TRP A 133 10.30 4.05 -8.29
CA TRP A 133 8.93 3.62 -7.97
C TRP A 133 8.82 2.09 -8.10
N THR A 134 7.87 1.51 -7.39
CA THR A 134 7.51 0.09 -7.50
C THR A 134 6.26 -0.07 -8.34
N PHE A 135 5.24 0.75 -8.08
CA PHE A 135 4.04 0.87 -8.89
C PHE A 135 3.83 2.33 -9.29
N TRP A 136 3.28 2.53 -10.47
CA TRP A 136 2.90 3.83 -10.99
C TRP A 136 1.45 3.81 -11.47
N GLN A 137 0.56 4.48 -10.74
CA GLN A 137 -0.79 4.76 -11.18
C GLN A 137 -0.73 5.92 -12.18
N TYR A 138 -0.88 5.59 -13.46
CA TYR A 138 -0.70 6.56 -14.54
C TYR A 138 -2.02 7.16 -15.03
N THR A 139 -3.17 6.58 -14.68
CA THR A 139 -4.50 7.12 -14.97
C THR A 139 -5.55 6.59 -14.01
N ARG A 140 -6.60 7.37 -13.79
CA ARG A 140 -7.85 7.00 -13.12
C ARG A 140 -9.04 6.89 -14.07
N GLU A 141 -8.80 7.04 -15.35
CA GLU A 141 -9.81 7.02 -16.43
C GLU A 141 -9.65 5.79 -17.32
N GLY A 142 -9.05 4.74 -16.78
CA GLY A 142 -8.80 3.50 -17.49
C GLY A 142 -10.08 2.73 -17.80
N LYS A 143 -9.99 1.85 -18.79
CA LYS A 143 -11.08 0.94 -19.16
C LYS A 143 -10.57 -0.49 -19.15
N THR A 144 -11.36 -1.39 -18.55
CA THR A 144 -11.06 -2.82 -18.54
C THR A 144 -12.31 -3.63 -18.89
N PRO A 145 -12.20 -4.73 -19.64
CA PRO A 145 -13.34 -5.56 -19.97
C PRO A 145 -14.10 -6.02 -18.72
N GLY A 146 -15.42 -5.95 -18.78
CA GLY A 146 -16.30 -6.35 -17.67
C GLY A 146 -16.55 -5.29 -16.60
N VAL A 147 -15.90 -4.11 -16.69
CA VAL A 147 -16.16 -2.98 -15.79
C VAL A 147 -16.69 -1.79 -16.58
N THR A 148 -17.82 -1.24 -16.13
CA THR A 148 -18.51 -0.14 -16.83
C THR A 148 -18.04 1.24 -16.43
N LEU A 149 -17.49 1.38 -15.23
CA LEU A 149 -16.94 2.64 -14.70
C LEU A 149 -15.45 2.74 -15.02
N PRO A 150 -14.90 3.97 -15.11
CA PRO A 150 -13.46 4.16 -15.17
C PRO A 150 -12.76 3.49 -13.98
N VAL A 151 -11.58 2.96 -14.22
CA VAL A 151 -10.73 2.32 -13.22
C VAL A 151 -9.33 2.90 -13.24
N ASP A 152 -8.66 2.85 -12.11
CA ASP A 152 -7.25 3.13 -12.02
C ASP A 152 -6.45 2.09 -12.81
N LEU A 153 -5.45 2.55 -13.57
CA LEU A 153 -4.52 1.66 -14.23
C LEU A 153 -3.10 1.97 -13.77
N ASP A 154 -2.37 0.89 -13.54
CA ASP A 154 -1.06 0.91 -12.95
C ASP A 154 -0.03 0.17 -13.78
N ARG A 155 1.24 0.57 -13.64
CA ARG A 155 2.40 -0.16 -14.14
C ARG A 155 3.24 -0.63 -12.96
N PHE A 156 3.70 -1.86 -13.03
CA PHE A 156 4.72 -2.36 -12.13
C PHE A 156 6.10 -2.15 -12.75
N ASN A 157 7.07 -1.70 -11.95
CA ASN A 157 8.44 -1.44 -12.38
C ASN A 157 9.29 -2.71 -12.31
N GLY A 158 8.95 -3.68 -13.12
CA GLY A 158 9.63 -4.97 -13.16
C GLY A 158 8.91 -5.97 -14.06
N SER A 159 9.39 -7.18 -14.09
CA SER A 159 8.78 -8.31 -14.79
C SER A 159 7.62 -8.91 -13.98
N LEU A 160 6.83 -9.78 -14.62
CA LEU A 160 5.81 -10.56 -13.91
C LEU A 160 6.41 -11.48 -12.83
N ASP A 161 7.62 -11.97 -13.05
CA ASP A 161 8.28 -12.83 -12.05
C ASP A 161 8.77 -12.01 -10.85
N ASP A 162 9.20 -10.75 -11.05
CA ASP A 162 9.50 -9.83 -9.96
C ASP A 162 8.23 -9.49 -9.16
N LEU A 163 7.09 -9.28 -9.82
CA LEU A 163 5.81 -9.05 -9.15
C LEU A 163 5.37 -10.28 -8.33
N LYS A 164 5.53 -11.47 -8.88
CA LYS A 164 5.27 -12.72 -8.14
C LYS A 164 6.25 -12.93 -6.98
N ALA A 165 7.50 -12.51 -7.12
CA ALA A 165 8.48 -12.56 -6.04
C ALA A 165 8.11 -11.59 -4.91
N LEU A 166 7.63 -10.39 -5.23
CA LEU A 166 7.10 -9.44 -4.26
C LEU A 166 5.93 -10.03 -3.46
N ALA A 167 5.02 -10.78 -4.13
CA ALA A 167 3.90 -11.45 -3.50
C ALA A 167 4.29 -12.70 -2.68
N LYS A 168 5.47 -13.26 -2.88
CA LYS A 168 5.96 -14.44 -2.14
C LYS A 168 6.70 -14.09 -0.85
N SER A 169 7.06 -12.85 -0.62
CA SER A 169 7.92 -12.42 0.49
C SER A 169 7.25 -12.43 1.87
N ALA A 170 6.03 -12.97 2.01
CA ALA A 170 5.43 -13.25 3.31
C ALA A 170 6.23 -14.36 4.01
N ASN A 171 7.19 -14.00 4.85
CA ASN A 171 7.81 -14.94 5.77
C ASN A 171 6.75 -15.41 6.78
N PRO A 172 6.58 -16.73 7.01
CA PRO A 172 5.75 -17.17 8.11
C PRO A 172 6.38 -16.64 9.41
N SER A 173 5.58 -15.92 10.21
CA SER A 173 6.01 -15.44 11.52
C SER A 173 6.76 -16.55 12.30
N PRO A 174 7.95 -16.27 12.86
CA PRO A 174 8.61 -17.23 13.74
C PRO A 174 7.85 -17.29 15.06
N GLY A 175 6.84 -18.16 15.16
CA GLY A 175 5.98 -18.22 16.35
C GLY A 175 5.04 -19.41 16.47
N ALA A 176 5.00 -20.32 15.50
CA ALA A 176 4.27 -21.57 15.63
C ALA A 176 5.24 -22.74 15.93
N SER A 177 6.02 -22.61 17.01
CA SER A 177 6.72 -23.76 17.58
C SER A 177 5.71 -24.75 18.13
N ASN A 178 5.65 -25.93 17.54
CA ASN A 178 5.03 -27.16 18.00
C ASN A 178 5.00 -27.27 19.53
N ARG A 179 3.85 -27.06 20.15
CA ARG A 179 3.52 -27.79 21.37
C ARG A 179 2.77 -29.05 20.94
N ARG A 180 3.53 -30.11 20.68
CA ARG A 180 3.01 -31.46 20.80
C ARG A 180 3.00 -31.79 22.31
N LEU A 181 1.83 -32.02 22.86
CA LEU A 181 1.64 -32.86 24.03
C LEU A 181 1.55 -34.30 23.59
#